data_0135f8ecfb16724448f23881c6394247
#
_entry.id   0135f8ecfb16724448f23881c6394247
#
_cell.length_a   1.000
_cell.length_b   1.000
_cell.length_c   1.000
_cell.angle_alpha   90.00
_cell.angle_beta   90.00
_cell.angle_gamma   90.00
#
_symmetry.space_group_name_H-M   'P 1'
#
loop_
_entity.id
_entity.type
_entity.pdbx_description
1 polymer ?
#
loop_
_entity_poly.entity_id
_entity_poly.type
_entity_poly.pdbx_seq_one_letter_code
_entity_poly.pdbx_strand_id
1 'polypeptide(L)'
;MPKIVHRHKVKKPTPNFLSVIVPAYRCRTIYRDLRGIATRLNSLNLPWEIICVVDGKSNLNDKTASTAKKARSTSVHVYTYRRNRGKGYAVRYGMARARGSLIAFIDAGSDLNAAGIGLALEHLKWYHADIIVGSKRHNASRVISPKFRKILSFLVQTATRFFYGINVSDTQTGLKIFRRPVLEKVLPRMVIKRWAFDLEMLVVASRLGYTKIYESPVELSYNFASNIGMNSVFNFIQDYLAIIYRTYILRYYDSDHRDLWESDPKLKLRYHS
;
A
#
# COMPACT_ATOMS: atom_id res chain seq x y z
N MET A 1 -17.70 -2.11 -36.35
CA MET A 1 -18.68 -1.93 -35.29
C MET A 1 -17.94 -1.45 -34.05
N PRO A 2 -18.22 -0.29 -33.47
CA PRO A 2 -17.55 0.19 -32.26
C PRO A 2 -18.01 -0.69 -31.09
N LYS A 3 -17.03 -1.26 -30.34
CA LYS A 3 -17.29 -2.00 -29.12
C LYS A 3 -17.94 -1.05 -28.11
N ILE A 4 -19.17 -1.36 -27.70
CA ILE A 4 -19.86 -0.68 -26.62
C ILE A 4 -19.01 -0.86 -25.34
N VAL A 5 -18.30 0.19 -25.00
CA VAL A 5 -17.58 0.27 -23.72
C VAL A 5 -18.66 0.45 -22.65
N HIS A 6 -19.00 -0.63 -21.95
CA HIS A 6 -19.84 -0.53 -20.76
C HIS A 6 -19.15 0.42 -19.77
N ARG A 7 -19.61 1.67 -19.73
CA ARG A 7 -19.25 2.62 -18.68
C ARG A 7 -19.75 2.03 -17.35
N HIS A 8 -18.86 1.39 -16.60
CA HIS A 8 -19.17 1.03 -15.22
C HIS A 8 -19.58 2.31 -14.49
N LYS A 9 -20.81 2.35 -13.99
CA LYS A 9 -21.27 3.45 -13.13
C LYS A 9 -20.33 3.52 -11.92
N VAL A 10 -19.58 4.60 -11.82
CA VAL A 10 -18.71 4.86 -10.69
C VAL A 10 -19.62 5.17 -9.49
N LYS A 11 -19.37 4.49 -8.37
CA LYS A 11 -20.14 4.66 -7.14
C LYS A 11 -19.50 5.72 -6.26
N LYS A 12 -20.29 6.40 -5.43
CA LYS A 12 -19.75 7.29 -4.39
C LYS A 12 -19.11 6.47 -3.26
N PRO A 13 -17.99 6.93 -2.68
CA PRO A 13 -17.38 6.27 -1.53
C PRO A 13 -18.27 6.37 -0.30
N THR A 14 -18.12 5.42 0.62
CA THR A 14 -18.81 5.45 1.91
C THR A 14 -18.05 6.40 2.85
N PRO A 15 -18.67 7.48 3.34
CA PRO A 15 -18.04 8.40 4.29
C PRO A 15 -17.71 7.70 5.60
N ASN A 16 -16.65 8.14 6.27
CA ASN A 16 -16.20 7.59 7.56
C ASN A 16 -16.13 6.05 7.56
N PHE A 17 -15.63 5.47 6.48
CA PHE A 17 -15.49 4.04 6.28
C PHE A 17 -14.04 3.71 5.92
N LEU A 18 -13.47 2.69 6.58
CA LEU A 18 -12.11 2.25 6.37
C LEU A 18 -12.04 1.01 5.49
N SER A 19 -11.32 1.08 4.38
CA SER A 19 -10.96 -0.10 3.58
C SER A 19 -9.50 -0.46 3.83
N VAL A 20 -9.24 -1.67 4.32
CA VAL A 20 -7.88 -2.18 4.60
C VAL A 20 -7.49 -3.19 3.53
N ILE A 21 -6.46 -2.86 2.76
CA ILE A 21 -5.92 -3.71 1.71
C ILE A 21 -4.82 -4.59 2.30
N VAL A 22 -4.92 -5.91 2.08
CA VAL A 22 -3.94 -6.90 2.55
C VAL A 22 -3.40 -7.66 1.35
N PRO A 23 -2.25 -7.23 0.77
CA PRO A 23 -1.60 -8.00 -0.28
C PRO A 23 -0.97 -9.26 0.31
N ALA A 24 -1.14 -10.41 -0.35
CA ALA A 24 -0.62 -11.68 0.13
C ALA A 24 0.03 -12.48 -1.02
N TYR A 25 1.22 -13.01 -0.77
CA TYR A 25 1.92 -13.92 -1.67
C TYR A 25 2.73 -14.92 -0.85
N ARG A 26 2.57 -16.23 -1.10
CA ARG A 26 3.24 -17.30 -0.33
C ARG A 26 3.07 -17.15 1.19
N CYS A 27 1.91 -16.71 1.63
CA CYS A 27 1.65 -16.42 3.03
C CYS A 27 0.91 -17.59 3.69
N ARG A 28 1.62 -18.35 4.54
CA ARG A 28 1.04 -19.48 5.27
C ARG A 28 0.13 -19.03 6.42
N THR A 29 0.38 -17.84 6.96
CA THR A 29 -0.33 -17.28 8.12
C THR A 29 -1.57 -16.47 7.75
N ILE A 30 -1.87 -16.32 6.45
CA ILE A 30 -2.87 -15.37 5.93
C ILE A 30 -4.24 -15.45 6.63
N TYR A 31 -4.72 -16.64 7.01
CA TYR A 31 -5.97 -16.77 7.74
C TYR A 31 -5.89 -16.10 9.12
N ARG A 32 -4.82 -16.40 9.88
CA ARG A 32 -4.58 -15.82 11.20
C ARG A 32 -4.40 -14.30 11.10
N ASP A 33 -3.68 -13.83 10.08
CA ASP A 33 -3.43 -12.42 9.86
C ASP A 33 -4.72 -11.66 9.60
N LEU A 34 -5.58 -12.16 8.69
CA LEU A 34 -6.87 -11.56 8.39
C LEU A 34 -7.80 -11.53 9.61
N ARG A 35 -7.82 -12.61 10.40
CA ARG A 35 -8.59 -12.66 11.65
C ARG A 35 -8.06 -11.68 12.69
N GLY A 36 -6.73 -11.59 12.86
CA GLY A 36 -6.08 -10.65 13.77
C GLY A 36 -6.37 -9.19 13.40
N ILE A 37 -6.28 -8.85 12.11
CA ILE A 37 -6.63 -7.52 11.61
C ILE A 37 -8.12 -7.25 11.87
N ALA A 38 -9.03 -8.18 11.54
CA ALA A 38 -10.46 -8.00 11.76
C ALA A 38 -10.80 -7.78 13.23
N THR A 39 -10.17 -8.53 14.14
CA THR A 39 -10.35 -8.36 15.60
C THR A 39 -9.95 -6.94 16.04
N ARG A 40 -8.83 -6.43 15.54
CA ARG A 40 -8.39 -5.05 15.84
C ARG A 40 -9.29 -3.99 15.22
N LEU A 41 -9.78 -4.21 14.00
CA LEU A 41 -10.71 -3.28 13.36
C LEU A 41 -12.07 -3.21 14.09
N ASN A 42 -12.53 -4.31 14.68
CA ASN A 42 -13.75 -4.33 15.50
C ASN A 42 -13.66 -3.44 16.75
N SER A 43 -12.45 -3.19 17.28
CA SER A 43 -12.26 -2.27 18.41
C SER A 43 -12.22 -0.79 17.99
N LEU A 44 -12.23 -0.50 16.71
CA LEU A 44 -12.29 0.87 16.19
C LEU A 44 -13.75 1.30 16.08
N ASN A 45 -14.05 2.52 16.50
CA ASN A 45 -15.39 3.10 16.38
C ASN A 45 -15.64 3.60 14.95
N LEU A 46 -15.43 2.72 13.96
CA LEU A 46 -15.46 3.04 12.54
C LEU A 46 -15.87 1.80 11.73
N PRO A 47 -16.85 1.88 10.82
CA PRO A 47 -17.17 0.76 9.94
C PRO A 47 -16.01 0.49 8.96
N TRP A 48 -15.79 -0.80 8.66
CA TRP A 48 -14.62 -1.22 7.91
C TRP A 48 -14.87 -2.40 6.97
N GLU A 49 -13.96 -2.59 6.02
CA GLU A 49 -13.80 -3.81 5.24
C GLU A 49 -12.32 -4.19 5.12
N ILE A 50 -12.06 -5.47 4.91
CA ILE A 50 -10.76 -5.99 4.50
C ILE A 50 -10.85 -6.50 3.07
N ILE A 51 -9.90 -6.07 2.23
CA ILE A 51 -9.74 -6.52 0.86
C ILE A 51 -8.39 -7.25 0.76
N CYS A 52 -8.42 -8.56 0.93
CA CYS A 52 -7.25 -9.41 0.73
C CYS A 52 -7.05 -9.68 -0.76
N VAL A 53 -5.84 -9.40 -1.27
CA VAL A 53 -5.49 -9.67 -2.67
C VAL A 53 -4.33 -10.65 -2.71
N VAL A 54 -4.61 -11.88 -3.15
CA VAL A 54 -3.58 -12.90 -3.33
C VAL A 54 -2.93 -12.74 -4.69
N ASP A 55 -1.65 -12.41 -4.71
CA ASP A 55 -0.85 -12.07 -5.89
C ASP A 55 -0.39 -13.32 -6.66
N GLY A 56 -1.34 -13.99 -7.26
CA GLY A 56 -1.11 -15.19 -8.05
C GLY A 56 -0.73 -16.41 -7.21
N LYS A 57 -0.40 -17.51 -7.89
CA LYS A 57 0.14 -18.72 -7.28
C LYS A 57 1.64 -18.82 -7.54
N SER A 58 2.40 -19.26 -6.57
CA SER A 58 3.84 -19.53 -6.73
C SER A 58 4.10 -20.89 -7.37
N ASN A 59 3.32 -21.90 -6.98
CA ASN A 59 3.37 -23.27 -7.46
C ASN A 59 2.07 -24.00 -7.15
N LEU A 60 1.97 -25.29 -7.51
CA LEU A 60 0.77 -26.12 -7.27
C LEU A 60 0.45 -26.30 -5.78
N ASN A 61 1.46 -26.27 -4.91
CA ASN A 61 1.32 -26.46 -3.46
C ASN A 61 1.02 -25.16 -2.69
N ASP A 62 0.93 -24.02 -3.37
CA ASP A 62 0.62 -22.74 -2.72
C ASP A 62 -0.84 -22.68 -2.30
N LYS A 63 -1.06 -22.81 -0.99
CA LYS A 63 -2.38 -22.79 -0.36
C LYS A 63 -2.83 -21.37 0.07
N THR A 64 -2.06 -20.32 -0.22
CA THR A 64 -2.38 -18.93 0.22
C THR A 64 -3.80 -18.55 -0.15
N ALA A 65 -4.22 -18.78 -1.39
CA ALA A 65 -5.56 -18.39 -1.87
C ALA A 65 -6.69 -19.19 -1.19
N SER A 66 -6.53 -20.50 -1.05
CA SER A 66 -7.53 -21.35 -0.39
C SER A 66 -7.64 -21.04 1.10
N THR A 67 -6.51 -20.79 1.76
CA THR A 67 -6.44 -20.42 3.18
C THR A 67 -7.06 -19.03 3.43
N ALA A 68 -6.76 -18.03 2.58
CA ALA A 68 -7.37 -16.70 2.68
C ALA A 68 -8.91 -16.76 2.52
N LYS A 69 -9.41 -17.58 1.60
CA LYS A 69 -10.85 -17.74 1.38
C LYS A 69 -11.62 -18.22 2.59
N LYS A 70 -10.98 -18.96 3.52
CA LYS A 70 -11.60 -19.39 4.78
C LYS A 70 -11.93 -18.20 5.72
N ALA A 71 -11.28 -17.06 5.56
CA ALA A 71 -11.54 -15.86 6.34
C ALA A 71 -12.66 -14.98 5.75
N ARG A 72 -13.26 -15.34 4.62
CA ARG A 72 -14.33 -14.56 3.99
C ARG A 72 -15.52 -14.34 4.92
N SER A 73 -16.04 -13.12 4.89
CA SER A 73 -17.26 -12.73 5.59
C SER A 73 -17.91 -11.55 4.85
N THR A 74 -18.94 -10.96 5.41
CA THR A 74 -19.57 -9.73 4.90
C THR A 74 -18.59 -8.55 4.82
N SER A 75 -17.60 -8.50 5.73
CA SER A 75 -16.60 -7.45 5.80
C SER A 75 -15.21 -7.88 5.31
N VAL A 76 -14.99 -9.16 4.98
CA VAL A 76 -13.70 -9.67 4.49
C VAL A 76 -13.83 -10.23 3.09
N HIS A 77 -13.28 -9.52 2.12
CA HIS A 77 -13.31 -9.87 0.71
C HIS A 77 -11.95 -10.41 0.26
N VAL A 78 -11.95 -11.54 -0.46
CA VAL A 78 -10.71 -12.16 -0.97
C VAL A 78 -10.75 -12.24 -2.48
N TYR A 79 -9.77 -11.59 -3.11
CA TYR A 79 -9.56 -11.59 -4.54
C TYR A 79 -8.29 -12.35 -4.91
N THR A 80 -8.31 -13.00 -6.07
CA THR A 80 -7.17 -13.77 -6.59
C THR A 80 -7.07 -13.61 -8.09
N TYR A 81 -5.86 -13.74 -8.65
CA TYR A 81 -5.63 -13.86 -10.09
C TYR A 81 -4.50 -14.87 -10.35
N ARG A 82 -4.35 -15.33 -11.60
CA ARG A 82 -3.52 -16.50 -11.92
C ARG A 82 -2.01 -16.25 -11.78
N ARG A 83 -1.49 -15.11 -12.28
CA ARG A 83 -0.06 -14.82 -12.37
C ARG A 83 0.35 -13.80 -11.32
N ASN A 84 1.49 -14.01 -10.67
CA ASN A 84 2.11 -13.00 -9.84
C ASN A 84 2.42 -11.74 -10.68
N ARG A 85 2.03 -10.58 -10.19
CA ARG A 85 2.21 -9.26 -10.82
C ARG A 85 2.99 -8.30 -9.96
N GLY A 86 3.33 -8.68 -8.75
CA GLY A 86 4.07 -7.90 -7.76
C GLY A 86 3.18 -7.21 -6.74
N LYS A 87 3.77 -6.90 -5.57
CA LYS A 87 3.09 -6.30 -4.41
C LYS A 87 2.34 -5.02 -4.79
N GLY A 88 3.00 -4.10 -5.51
CA GLY A 88 2.40 -2.83 -5.91
C GLY A 88 1.15 -3.02 -6.78
N TYR A 89 1.16 -4.01 -7.67
CA TYR A 89 -0.04 -4.35 -8.44
C TYR A 89 -1.17 -4.87 -7.54
N ALA A 90 -0.86 -5.76 -6.59
CA ALA A 90 -1.86 -6.32 -5.68
C ALA A 90 -2.50 -5.23 -4.80
N VAL A 91 -1.70 -4.30 -4.28
CA VAL A 91 -2.18 -3.15 -3.50
C VAL A 91 -3.10 -2.27 -4.36
N ARG A 92 -2.66 -1.87 -5.55
CA ARG A 92 -3.48 -1.07 -6.50
C ARG A 92 -4.78 -1.76 -6.86
N TYR A 93 -4.73 -3.07 -7.10
CA TYR A 93 -5.92 -3.89 -7.40
C TYR A 93 -6.94 -3.87 -6.26
N GLY A 94 -6.47 -3.94 -5.00
CA GLY A 94 -7.30 -3.81 -3.81
C GLY A 94 -7.84 -2.39 -3.64
N MET A 95 -6.99 -1.37 -3.75
CA MET A 95 -7.38 0.03 -3.64
C MET A 95 -8.45 0.44 -4.68
N ALA A 96 -8.36 -0.10 -5.90
CA ALA A 96 -9.37 0.13 -6.93
C ALA A 96 -10.77 -0.41 -6.56
N ARG A 97 -10.85 -1.32 -5.59
CA ARG A 97 -12.11 -1.94 -5.12
C ARG A 97 -12.58 -1.40 -3.78
N ALA A 98 -11.72 -0.69 -3.09
CA ALA A 98 -12.02 -0.08 -1.81
C ALA A 98 -13.20 0.89 -1.92
N ARG A 99 -14.18 0.78 -1.02
CA ARG A 99 -15.35 1.66 -0.98
C ARG A 99 -15.24 2.78 0.06
N GLY A 100 -14.29 2.66 0.99
CA GLY A 100 -14.12 3.61 2.08
C GLY A 100 -13.59 4.97 1.65
N SER A 101 -13.90 6.02 2.41
CA SER A 101 -13.28 7.33 2.31
C SER A 101 -11.86 7.35 2.87
N LEU A 102 -11.52 6.37 3.72
CA LEU A 102 -10.17 6.11 4.23
C LEU A 102 -9.70 4.75 3.70
N ILE A 103 -8.47 4.72 3.18
CA ILE A 103 -7.92 3.51 2.58
C ILE A 103 -6.55 3.26 3.17
N ALA A 104 -6.42 2.11 3.83
CA ALA A 104 -5.15 1.64 4.36
C ALA A 104 -4.64 0.45 3.55
N PHE A 105 -3.34 0.20 3.56
CA PHE A 105 -2.84 -1.15 3.31
C PHE A 105 -1.92 -1.58 4.44
N ILE A 106 -1.91 -2.88 4.71
CA ILE A 106 -1.03 -3.52 5.68
C ILE A 106 -0.52 -4.83 5.11
N ASP A 107 0.79 -5.09 5.28
CA ASP A 107 1.41 -6.33 4.79
C ASP A 107 0.89 -7.55 5.54
N ALA A 108 0.64 -8.64 4.80
CA ALA A 108 0.44 -9.96 5.37
C ALA A 108 1.77 -10.52 5.89
N GLY A 109 1.69 -11.47 6.85
CA GLY A 109 2.86 -12.16 7.40
C GLY A 109 3.06 -11.93 8.89
N SER A 110 2.16 -11.22 9.56
CA SER A 110 2.18 -10.97 11.01
C SER A 110 3.39 -10.18 11.52
N ASP A 111 4.16 -9.58 10.63
CA ASP A 111 5.33 -8.79 11.01
C ASP A 111 4.95 -7.44 11.62
N LEU A 112 3.83 -6.87 11.19
CA LEU A 112 3.29 -5.62 11.72
C LEU A 112 2.10 -5.88 12.65
N ASN A 113 2.14 -5.26 13.83
CA ASN A 113 1.00 -5.29 14.73
C ASN A 113 -0.15 -4.45 14.14
N ALA A 114 -1.30 -5.09 13.90
CA ALA A 114 -2.48 -4.42 13.36
C ALA A 114 -3.04 -3.30 14.28
N ALA A 115 -2.65 -3.27 15.56
CA ALA A 115 -2.97 -2.17 16.46
C ALA A 115 -2.43 -0.82 15.96
N GLY A 116 -1.35 -0.82 15.17
CA GLY A 116 -0.83 0.37 14.52
C GLY A 116 -1.81 1.07 13.58
N ILE A 117 -2.84 0.36 13.07
CA ILE A 117 -3.87 0.96 12.22
C ILE A 117 -4.67 2.00 13.03
N GLY A 118 -5.06 1.69 14.26
CA GLY A 118 -5.81 2.60 15.13
C GLY A 118 -5.02 3.88 15.40
N LEU A 119 -3.76 3.74 15.82
CA LEU A 119 -2.89 4.88 16.10
C LEU A 119 -2.65 5.74 14.84
N ALA A 120 -2.42 5.10 13.69
CA ALA A 120 -2.25 5.81 12.44
C ALA A 120 -3.52 6.58 12.00
N LEU A 121 -4.72 6.04 12.30
CA LEU A 121 -5.99 6.74 12.09
C LEU A 121 -6.14 7.97 12.98
N GLU A 122 -5.76 7.86 14.26
CA GLU A 122 -5.77 9.02 15.17
C GLU A 122 -4.80 10.11 14.71
N HIS A 123 -3.59 9.75 14.30
CA HIS A 123 -2.64 10.70 13.71
C HIS A 123 -3.21 11.35 12.42
N LEU A 124 -3.89 10.57 11.56
CA LEU A 124 -4.50 11.11 10.35
C LEU A 124 -5.56 12.19 10.67
N LYS A 125 -6.32 11.99 11.74
CA LYS A 125 -7.31 12.98 12.20
C LYS A 125 -6.63 14.20 12.84
N TRP A 126 -5.74 13.98 13.79
CA TRP A 126 -5.09 15.04 14.58
C TRP A 126 -4.29 16.00 13.73
N TYR A 127 -3.48 15.46 12.80
CA TYR A 127 -2.65 16.29 11.93
C TYR A 127 -3.39 16.78 10.69
N HIS A 128 -4.68 16.46 10.53
CA HIS A 128 -5.40 16.66 9.27
C HIS A 128 -4.59 16.16 8.06
N ALA A 129 -3.91 15.03 8.25
CA ALA A 129 -2.98 14.48 7.30
C ALA A 129 -3.67 14.00 6.01
N ASP A 130 -2.96 14.08 4.89
CA ASP A 130 -3.33 13.46 3.61
C ASP A 130 -2.97 11.98 3.63
N ILE A 131 -1.78 11.68 4.20
CA ILE A 131 -1.20 10.34 4.27
C ILE A 131 -0.54 10.15 5.64
N ILE A 132 -0.74 8.98 6.23
CA ILE A 132 0.06 8.50 7.36
C ILE A 132 0.88 7.29 6.90
N VAL A 133 2.16 7.32 7.20
CA VAL A 133 3.12 6.25 6.95
C VAL A 133 3.52 5.62 8.28
N GLY A 134 3.34 4.32 8.41
CA GLY A 134 3.92 3.61 9.55
C GLY A 134 5.44 3.67 9.45
N SER A 135 6.13 3.97 10.54
CA SER A 135 7.59 4.08 10.55
C SER A 135 8.21 3.18 11.60
N LYS A 136 9.08 2.28 11.15
CA LYS A 136 9.93 1.45 12.03
C LYS A 136 11.04 2.27 12.68
N ARG A 137 11.28 3.47 12.20
CA ARG A 137 12.35 4.39 12.65
C ARG A 137 11.82 5.52 13.54
N HIS A 138 10.51 5.59 13.72
CA HIS A 138 9.90 6.52 14.67
C HIS A 138 10.45 6.25 16.07
N ASN A 139 10.72 7.29 16.86
CA ASN A 139 11.34 7.17 18.19
C ASN A 139 10.56 6.23 19.14
N ALA A 140 9.25 6.16 18.98
CA ALA A 140 8.38 5.27 19.76
C ALA A 140 8.24 3.86 19.15
N SER A 141 8.90 3.55 18.03
CA SER A 141 8.84 2.22 17.40
C SER A 141 9.84 1.26 18.04
N ARG A 142 9.41 0.02 18.27
CA ARG A 142 10.26 -1.05 18.83
C ARG A 142 10.72 -1.97 17.72
N VAL A 143 11.94 -1.73 17.18
CA VAL A 143 12.50 -2.51 16.07
C VAL A 143 14.01 -2.68 16.23
N ILE A 144 14.49 -3.90 16.13
CA ILE A 144 15.93 -4.23 16.08
C ILE A 144 16.32 -4.46 14.62
N SER A 145 17.26 -3.70 14.09
CA SER A 145 17.74 -3.79 12.69
C SER A 145 19.25 -3.91 12.60
N PRO A 146 19.83 -4.70 11.66
CA PRO A 146 21.25 -4.76 11.40
C PRO A 146 21.85 -3.41 10.99
N LYS A 147 23.10 -3.13 11.37
CA LYS A 147 23.79 -1.84 11.11
C LYS A 147 23.84 -1.47 9.61
N PHE A 148 24.19 -2.42 8.75
CA PHE A 148 24.26 -2.20 7.29
C PHE A 148 22.92 -1.73 6.70
N ARG A 149 21.80 -2.32 7.15
CA ARG A 149 20.45 -1.92 6.71
C ARG A 149 20.11 -0.50 7.16
N LYS A 150 20.60 -0.07 8.34
CA LYS A 150 20.43 1.30 8.84
C LYS A 150 21.12 2.31 7.93
N ILE A 151 22.35 2.03 7.47
CA ILE A 151 23.11 2.90 6.57
C ILE A 151 22.41 3.04 5.22
N LEU A 152 22.06 1.93 4.57
CA LEU A 152 21.35 1.95 3.29
C LEU A 152 20.01 2.70 3.38
N SER A 153 19.26 2.44 4.43
CA SER A 153 18.00 3.13 4.69
C SER A 153 18.19 4.62 4.95
N PHE A 154 19.27 5.02 5.61
CA PHE A 154 19.61 6.43 5.82
C PHE A 154 19.95 7.14 4.50
N LEU A 155 20.73 6.52 3.62
CA LEU A 155 21.03 7.07 2.29
C LEU A 155 19.76 7.27 1.45
N VAL A 156 18.89 6.26 1.42
CA VAL A 156 17.60 6.35 0.70
C VAL A 156 16.72 7.46 1.28
N GLN A 157 16.65 7.58 2.60
CA GLN A 157 15.91 8.64 3.28
C GLN A 157 16.42 10.02 2.91
N THR A 158 17.75 10.23 3.01
CA THR A 158 18.40 11.51 2.71
C THR A 158 18.15 11.90 1.25
N ALA A 159 18.33 10.97 0.33
CA ALA A 159 18.03 11.18 -1.08
C ALA A 159 16.55 11.48 -1.32
N THR A 160 15.63 10.76 -0.66
CA THR A 160 14.17 11.00 -0.79
C THR A 160 13.78 12.38 -0.28
N ARG A 161 14.37 12.81 0.84
CA ARG A 161 14.17 14.16 1.37
C ARG A 161 14.73 15.23 0.43
N PHE A 162 15.94 15.02 -0.09
CA PHE A 162 16.60 15.97 -0.99
C PHE A 162 15.86 16.10 -2.33
N PHE A 163 15.55 14.97 -2.99
CA PHE A 163 14.92 15.00 -4.30
C PHE A 163 13.43 15.32 -4.26
N TYR A 164 12.69 14.90 -3.24
CA TYR A 164 11.22 14.97 -3.26
C TYR A 164 10.60 15.81 -2.15
N GLY A 165 11.41 16.34 -1.23
CA GLY A 165 10.91 17.11 -0.08
C GLY A 165 10.09 16.28 0.92
N ILE A 166 10.12 14.94 0.82
CA ILE A 166 9.35 14.04 1.67
C ILE A 166 10.08 13.82 2.98
N ASN A 167 9.51 14.33 4.07
CA ASN A 167 10.15 14.27 5.39
C ASN A 167 9.63 13.07 6.21
N VAL A 168 9.76 11.85 5.66
CA VAL A 168 9.49 10.61 6.37
C VAL A 168 10.74 9.75 6.45
N SER A 169 10.93 9.07 7.56
CA SER A 169 12.13 8.27 7.83
C SER A 169 12.05 6.85 7.26
N ASP A 170 10.85 6.31 7.03
CA ASP A 170 10.63 4.96 6.51
C ASP A 170 9.54 4.93 5.44
N THR A 171 9.93 5.06 4.17
CA THR A 171 9.01 5.01 3.03
C THR A 171 8.52 3.60 2.70
N GLN A 172 9.20 2.55 3.21
CA GLN A 172 9.00 1.14 2.80
C GLN A 172 8.21 0.31 3.82
N THR A 173 7.72 0.92 4.90
CA THR A 173 6.89 0.20 5.89
C THR A 173 5.58 -0.24 5.27
N GLY A 174 5.20 -1.47 5.55
CA GLY A 174 3.99 -2.10 5.01
C GLY A 174 2.68 -1.63 5.67
N LEU A 175 2.65 -0.48 6.34
CA LEU A 175 1.44 0.19 6.82
C LEU A 175 1.38 1.61 6.31
N LYS A 176 0.36 1.95 5.55
CA LYS A 176 0.05 3.33 5.14
C LYS A 176 -1.45 3.55 5.11
N ILE A 177 -1.88 4.76 5.45
CA ILE A 177 -3.28 5.19 5.39
C ILE A 177 -3.37 6.45 4.56
N PHE A 178 -4.35 6.49 3.69
CA PHE A 178 -4.61 7.59 2.74
C PHE A 178 -6.04 8.08 2.87
N ARG A 179 -6.24 9.36 2.67
CA ARG A 179 -7.55 9.86 2.27
C ARG A 179 -7.84 9.50 0.82
N ARG A 180 -9.07 9.13 0.51
CA ARG A 180 -9.46 8.72 -0.85
C ARG A 180 -9.08 9.72 -1.94
N PRO A 181 -9.32 11.04 -1.82
CA PRO A 181 -8.97 12.00 -2.88
C PRO A 181 -7.50 11.95 -3.29
N VAL A 182 -6.60 11.63 -2.35
CA VAL A 182 -5.18 11.42 -2.65
C VAL A 182 -5.00 10.27 -3.62
N LEU A 183 -5.57 9.10 -3.30
CA LEU A 183 -5.43 7.91 -4.13
C LEU A 183 -6.07 8.05 -5.51
N GLU A 184 -7.17 8.76 -5.62
CA GLU A 184 -7.83 9.03 -6.91
C GLU A 184 -6.93 9.78 -7.88
N LYS A 185 -6.04 10.62 -7.37
CA LYS A 185 -5.06 11.36 -8.16
C LYS A 185 -3.74 10.61 -8.34
N VAL A 186 -3.31 9.87 -7.32
CA VAL A 186 -2.01 9.16 -7.30
C VAL A 186 -2.07 7.89 -8.15
N LEU A 187 -3.07 7.04 -7.92
CA LEU A 187 -3.10 5.70 -8.53
C LEU A 187 -3.05 5.71 -10.07
N PRO A 188 -3.69 6.63 -10.82
CA PRO A 188 -3.58 6.69 -12.28
C PRO A 188 -2.17 6.97 -12.80
N ARG A 189 -1.30 7.55 -11.98
CA ARG A 189 0.05 7.96 -12.36
C ARG A 189 1.13 6.93 -12.04
N MET A 190 0.77 5.91 -11.23
CA MET A 190 1.73 4.91 -10.78
C MET A 190 2.08 3.89 -11.87
N VAL A 191 3.35 3.58 -12.00
CA VAL A 191 3.90 2.64 -12.98
C VAL A 191 4.52 1.42 -12.31
N ILE A 192 5.17 1.60 -11.15
CA ILE A 192 5.92 0.54 -10.48
C ILE A 192 4.97 -0.50 -9.88
N LYS A 193 5.26 -1.78 -10.15
CA LYS A 193 4.47 -2.92 -9.71
C LYS A 193 5.12 -3.71 -8.57
N ARG A 194 6.41 -3.48 -8.32
CA ARG A 194 7.23 -4.21 -7.34
C ARG A 194 7.37 -3.41 -6.04
N TRP A 195 8.55 -3.51 -5.40
CA TRP A 195 8.80 -2.99 -4.05
C TRP A 195 8.83 -1.46 -3.94
N ALA A 196 9.39 -0.77 -4.94
CA ALA A 196 9.49 0.69 -4.87
C ALA A 196 8.16 1.43 -5.13
N PHE A 197 7.04 0.73 -5.34
CA PHE A 197 5.72 1.35 -5.47
C PHE A 197 5.34 2.19 -4.25
N ASP A 198 5.81 1.80 -3.07
CA ASP A 198 5.60 2.53 -1.82
C ASP A 198 6.17 3.94 -1.89
N LEU A 199 7.41 4.04 -2.39
CA LEU A 199 8.07 5.34 -2.60
C LEU A 199 7.40 6.12 -3.73
N GLU A 200 7.13 5.47 -4.88
CA GLU A 200 6.46 6.11 -6.01
C GLU A 200 5.13 6.77 -5.58
N MET A 201 4.34 6.08 -4.76
CA MET A 201 3.06 6.58 -4.26
C MET A 201 3.23 7.89 -3.48
N LEU A 202 4.24 7.98 -2.61
CA LEU A 202 4.53 9.18 -1.83
C LEU A 202 5.08 10.30 -2.70
N VAL A 203 5.97 9.98 -3.66
CA VAL A 203 6.53 10.95 -4.61
C VAL A 203 5.43 11.57 -5.47
N VAL A 204 4.54 10.74 -6.01
CA VAL A 204 3.41 11.23 -6.83
C VAL A 204 2.47 12.08 -5.98
N ALA A 205 2.17 11.67 -4.75
CA ALA A 205 1.34 12.45 -3.84
C ALA A 205 1.95 13.84 -3.56
N SER A 206 3.24 13.88 -3.21
CA SER A 206 3.97 15.14 -2.95
C SER A 206 3.96 16.06 -4.18
N ARG A 207 4.22 15.52 -5.38
CA ARG A 207 4.17 16.27 -6.66
C ARG A 207 2.79 16.86 -6.95
N LEU A 208 1.73 16.21 -6.51
CA LEU A 208 0.34 16.67 -6.67
C LEU A 208 -0.11 17.63 -5.56
N GLY A 209 0.80 18.05 -4.68
CA GLY A 209 0.53 19.01 -3.62
C GLY A 209 0.01 18.42 -2.31
N TYR A 210 -0.07 17.08 -2.19
CA TYR A 210 -0.39 16.40 -0.93
C TYR A 210 0.84 16.32 -0.05
N THR A 211 1.14 17.38 0.68
CA THR A 211 2.37 17.53 1.47
C THR A 211 2.21 17.16 2.95
N LYS A 212 0.95 17.01 3.43
CA LYS A 212 0.68 16.60 4.81
C LYS A 212 0.88 15.09 4.99
N ILE A 213 2.14 14.67 4.87
CA ILE A 213 2.58 13.28 5.02
C ILE A 213 3.32 13.16 6.33
N TYR A 214 2.77 12.38 7.29
CA TYR A 214 3.34 12.22 8.63
C TYR A 214 3.57 10.76 8.96
N GLU A 215 4.36 10.52 9.99
CA GLU A 215 4.69 9.19 10.48
C GLU A 215 3.83 8.79 11.68
N SER A 216 3.59 7.49 11.80
CA SER A 216 3.02 6.87 12.99
C SER A 216 3.93 5.73 13.43
N PRO A 217 4.19 5.56 14.74
CA PRO A 217 4.99 4.44 15.20
C PRO A 217 4.32 3.10 14.88
N VAL A 218 5.15 2.09 14.64
CA VAL A 218 4.71 0.70 14.44
C VAL A 218 5.47 -0.25 15.35
N GLU A 219 4.81 -1.31 15.75
CA GLU A 219 5.43 -2.44 16.44
C GLU A 219 5.60 -3.60 15.45
N LEU A 220 6.78 -4.22 15.48
CA LEU A 220 7.05 -5.45 14.76
C LEU A 220 7.05 -6.63 15.71
N SER A 221 6.47 -7.73 15.29
CA SER A 221 6.63 -9.01 15.97
C SER A 221 8.07 -9.50 15.85
N TYR A 222 8.60 -10.14 16.89
CA TYR A 222 10.03 -10.48 17.08
C TYR A 222 10.65 -11.43 16.02
N ASN A 223 9.89 -11.96 15.08
CA ASN A 223 10.36 -12.96 14.10
C ASN A 223 10.72 -12.38 12.73
N PHE A 224 11.22 -11.15 12.68
CA PHE A 224 11.56 -10.49 11.42
C PHE A 224 12.89 -10.98 10.85
N ALA A 225 12.88 -12.13 10.17
CA ALA A 225 13.96 -12.61 9.33
C ALA A 225 13.63 -12.39 7.83
N SER A 226 13.48 -11.13 7.39
CA SER A 226 13.45 -10.89 5.94
C SER A 226 14.86 -10.89 5.39
N ASN A 227 15.27 -11.98 4.79
CA ASN A 227 16.47 -12.04 3.95
C ASN A 227 16.17 -11.25 2.65
N ILE A 228 16.52 -9.96 2.66
CA ILE A 228 16.53 -9.16 1.43
C ILE A 228 17.76 -9.58 0.66
N GLY A 229 17.60 -10.37 -0.39
CA GLY A 229 18.70 -10.76 -1.27
C GLY A 229 19.25 -9.56 -2.04
N MET A 230 20.53 -9.62 -2.43
CA MET A 230 21.23 -8.56 -3.19
C MET A 230 20.45 -8.12 -4.45
N ASN A 231 19.81 -9.08 -5.14
CA ASN A 231 18.96 -8.81 -6.32
C ASN A 231 17.77 -7.88 -5.99
N SER A 232 17.22 -7.98 -4.79
CA SER A 232 16.11 -7.10 -4.36
C SER A 232 16.58 -5.66 -4.13
N VAL A 233 17.80 -5.49 -3.61
CA VAL A 233 18.43 -4.18 -3.43
C VAL A 233 18.71 -3.54 -4.79
N PHE A 234 19.28 -4.29 -5.72
CA PHE A 234 19.55 -3.81 -7.08
C PHE A 234 18.27 -3.38 -7.80
N ASN A 235 17.24 -4.21 -7.77
CA ASN A 235 15.94 -3.89 -8.35
C ASN A 235 15.32 -2.61 -7.71
N PHE A 236 15.50 -2.44 -6.40
CA PHE A 236 15.01 -1.24 -5.71
C PHE A 236 15.76 0.01 -6.17
N ILE A 237 17.10 -0.06 -6.35
CA ILE A 237 17.90 1.06 -6.85
C ILE A 237 17.48 1.41 -8.29
N GLN A 238 17.27 0.42 -9.15
CA GLN A 238 16.79 0.66 -10.51
C GLN A 238 15.42 1.37 -10.51
N ASP A 239 14.48 0.89 -9.70
CA ASP A 239 13.17 1.49 -9.57
C ASP A 239 13.28 2.93 -9.01
N TYR A 240 14.18 3.17 -8.04
CA TYR A 240 14.42 4.48 -7.46
C TYR A 240 14.94 5.48 -8.52
N LEU A 241 15.95 5.09 -9.31
CA LEU A 241 16.48 5.89 -10.42
C LEU A 241 15.41 6.14 -11.49
N ALA A 242 14.57 5.14 -11.76
CA ALA A 242 13.45 5.30 -12.69
C ALA A 242 12.41 6.31 -12.18
N ILE A 243 12.17 6.40 -10.87
CA ILE A 243 11.30 7.44 -10.28
C ILE A 243 11.94 8.82 -10.49
N ILE A 244 13.24 8.99 -10.21
CA ILE A 244 13.95 10.26 -10.46
C ILE A 244 13.80 10.67 -11.91
N TYR A 245 14.12 9.77 -12.84
CA TYR A 245 14.03 10.04 -14.28
C TYR A 245 12.62 10.46 -14.71
N ARG A 246 11.58 9.73 -14.26
CA ARG A 246 10.19 10.07 -14.55
C ARG A 246 9.76 11.40 -13.94
N THR A 247 10.29 11.73 -12.76
CA THR A 247 9.93 12.97 -12.05
C THR A 247 10.54 14.20 -12.72
N TYR A 248 11.85 14.16 -13.01
CA TYR A 248 12.60 15.37 -13.38
C TYR A 248 12.86 15.49 -14.87
N ILE A 249 13.06 14.37 -15.57
CA ILE A 249 13.36 14.40 -17.02
C ILE A 249 12.07 14.29 -17.82
N LEU A 250 11.25 13.26 -17.56
CA LEU A 250 10.03 13.04 -18.33
C LEU A 250 8.85 13.89 -17.85
N ARG A 251 8.90 14.43 -16.63
CA ARG A 251 7.76 15.08 -15.96
C ARG A 251 6.47 14.24 -16.02
N TYR A 252 6.64 12.91 -16.02
CA TYR A 252 5.60 11.93 -16.25
C TYR A 252 4.45 12.04 -15.23
N TYR A 253 4.75 12.35 -13.98
CA TYR A 253 3.75 12.41 -12.91
C TYR A 253 2.95 13.71 -12.90
N ASP A 254 3.36 14.72 -13.68
CA ASP A 254 2.66 16.00 -13.77
C ASP A 254 1.43 15.92 -14.69
N SER A 255 1.39 14.96 -15.60
CA SER A 255 0.28 14.72 -16.52
C SER A 255 -0.70 13.66 -15.99
N ASP A 256 -1.94 13.71 -16.48
CA ASP A 256 -2.96 12.71 -16.13
C ASP A 256 -2.95 11.58 -17.18
N HIS A 257 -2.45 10.43 -16.80
CA HIS A 257 -2.35 9.24 -17.66
C HIS A 257 -3.55 8.31 -17.52
N ARG A 258 -4.77 8.85 -17.41
CA ARG A 258 -5.99 8.05 -17.25
C ARG A 258 -6.15 7.01 -18.35
N ASP A 259 -5.79 7.34 -19.58
CA ASP A 259 -5.90 6.43 -20.71
C ASP A 259 -5.03 5.18 -20.55
N LEU A 260 -3.80 5.33 -20.04
CA LEU A 260 -2.92 4.20 -19.71
C LEU A 260 -3.43 3.37 -18.53
N TRP A 261 -4.05 4.02 -17.57
CA TRP A 261 -4.72 3.37 -16.44
C TRP A 261 -5.97 2.61 -16.89
N GLU A 262 -6.73 3.16 -17.81
CA GLU A 262 -7.90 2.52 -18.38
C GLU A 262 -7.57 1.29 -19.22
N SER A 263 -6.31 1.15 -19.67
CA SER A 263 -5.81 -0.02 -20.38
C SER A 263 -5.85 -1.32 -19.56
N ASP A 264 -5.81 -1.24 -18.20
CA ASP A 264 -6.04 -2.40 -17.32
C ASP A 264 -7.35 -2.20 -16.53
N PRO A 265 -8.49 -2.73 -17.04
CA PRO A 265 -9.81 -2.58 -16.41
C PRO A 265 -9.87 -3.08 -14.97
N LYS A 266 -8.92 -3.95 -14.57
CA LYS A 266 -8.85 -4.50 -13.23
C LYS A 266 -8.36 -3.50 -12.20
N LEU A 267 -7.65 -2.47 -12.64
CA LEU A 267 -7.12 -1.41 -11.78
C LEU A 267 -8.02 -0.17 -11.75
N LYS A 268 -9.06 -0.11 -12.59
CA LYS A 268 -10.00 1.00 -12.63
C LYS A 268 -10.71 1.18 -11.29
N LEU A 269 -10.69 2.41 -10.78
CA LEU A 269 -11.36 2.76 -9.53
C LEU A 269 -12.88 2.54 -9.67
N ARG A 270 -13.47 1.87 -8.69
CA ARG A 270 -14.91 1.59 -8.65
C ARG A 270 -15.70 2.66 -7.90
N TYR A 271 -15.02 3.47 -7.09
CA TYR A 271 -15.58 4.52 -6.27
C TYR A 271 -14.77 5.80 -6.45
N HIS A 272 -15.44 6.92 -6.65
CA HIS A 272 -14.84 8.26 -6.75
C HIS A 272 -15.57 9.23 -5.83
N SER A 273 -14.82 10.16 -5.22
CA SER A 273 -15.33 11.26 -4.39
C SER A 273 -16.16 12.25 -5.19
#